data_07deefc37b8865c92c3189178e5cbc3a
#
_entry.id   07deefc37b8865c92c3189178e5cbc3a
#
_cell.length_a   1.000
_cell.length_b   1.000
_cell.length_c   1.000
_cell.angle_alpha   90.00
_cell.angle_beta   90.00
_cell.angle_gamma   90.00
#
_symmetry.space_group_name_H-M   'P 1'
#
loop_
_entity.id
_entity.type
_entity.pdbx_description
1 polymer ?
#
loop_
_entity_poly.entity_id
_entity_poly.type
_entity_poly.pdbx_seq_one_letter_code
_entity_poly.pdbx_strand_id
1 'polypeptide(L)'
;MRNSDHYMEERIFTFREFQKIKNKKIYSKLKKYIYDNNLEDRYEFFKITKDSIVPQNFVGTTPLNDIQIEILPKIPLVENNIVAEKIRFLEILQNISYFKEKFFNNSKIAITDTSILEIFINLFIKEVEEIIEKGLLYNYIDINENINVFKGKLDINNHIKYNFSHKEKFFMKFDEFSISSLENSIIKLTIQKLKKISVNSKNKDNLNKISHHFENVRVLSNSIESLKYITFDRTNSYYKNAIQYAKIFLNNQSSSIFTTANGEVTTILFPMETIFENYIANKLINIVKEKFYNEFIIKAQDDSCSVFSNVTLNDTEINNMFKVKPDIIIKNKETKEIFILDTKWKVLNKSDEKFKISLEDIYQMLAYVKTYNDRSKNYTCEKAYLIYPATNRRESSFSSEDKIKFKTNKFELNICFVNLSSEKTTEKDLIDILNNFVKEGEKNEKIRKI
;
A
#
# COMPACT_ATOMS: atom_id res chain seq x y z
N MET A 1 5.80 -35.09 -40.71
CA MET A 1 4.99 -34.58 -39.57
C MET A 1 5.96 -34.18 -38.46
N ARG A 2 6.27 -32.93 -38.34
CA ARG A 2 7.11 -32.38 -37.28
C ARG A 2 6.17 -31.88 -36.19
N ASN A 3 6.14 -32.55 -35.06
CA ASN A 3 5.47 -32.06 -33.84
C ASN A 3 6.21 -30.81 -33.37
N SER A 4 5.65 -29.67 -33.59
CA SER A 4 6.03 -28.43 -32.94
C SER A 4 5.29 -28.36 -31.59
N ASP A 5 5.86 -29.04 -30.59
CA ASP A 5 5.54 -28.78 -29.19
C ASP A 5 6.01 -27.38 -28.86
N HIS A 6 5.09 -26.40 -28.99
CA HIS A 6 5.23 -25.09 -28.41
C HIS A 6 5.10 -25.27 -26.87
N TYR A 7 6.24 -25.54 -26.22
CA TYR A 7 6.33 -25.26 -24.78
C TYR A 7 6.03 -23.77 -24.60
N MET A 8 4.85 -23.45 -24.07
CA MET A 8 4.60 -22.13 -23.54
C MET A 8 5.61 -21.91 -22.40
N GLU A 9 6.69 -21.19 -22.68
CA GLU A 9 7.62 -20.79 -21.63
C GLU A 9 6.81 -20.06 -20.55
N GLU A 10 6.93 -20.54 -19.30
CA GLU A 10 6.34 -19.85 -18.16
C GLU A 10 6.82 -18.39 -18.15
N ARG A 11 5.88 -17.46 -18.28
CA ARG A 11 6.20 -16.02 -18.29
C ARG A 11 6.17 -15.40 -16.90
N ILE A 12 5.62 -16.11 -15.91
CA ILE A 12 5.48 -15.65 -14.53
C ILE A 12 6.26 -16.58 -13.62
N PHE A 13 7.24 -16.02 -12.88
CA PHE A 13 8.03 -16.74 -11.90
C PHE A 13 7.71 -16.23 -10.49
N THR A 14 7.19 -17.13 -9.64
CA THR A 14 6.74 -16.78 -8.28
C THR A 14 7.79 -17.17 -7.26
N PHE A 15 8.17 -16.23 -6.41
CA PHE A 15 9.08 -16.39 -5.27
C PHE A 15 8.41 -15.84 -3.99
N ARG A 16 9.05 -16.05 -2.85
CA ARG A 16 8.64 -15.44 -1.58
C ARG A 16 9.66 -14.43 -1.08
N GLU A 17 9.22 -13.53 -0.20
CA GLU A 17 10.14 -12.70 0.57
C GLU A 17 11.23 -13.58 1.21
N PHE A 18 12.48 -13.12 1.17
CA PHE A 18 13.68 -13.81 1.68
C PHE A 18 14.04 -15.14 1.00
N GLN A 19 13.33 -15.54 -0.05
CA GLN A 19 13.70 -16.71 -0.85
C GLN A 19 14.84 -16.34 -1.82
N LYS A 20 15.92 -17.17 -1.82
CA LYS A 20 17.05 -16.96 -2.72
C LYS A 20 16.70 -17.33 -4.16
N ILE A 21 16.76 -16.37 -5.07
CA ILE A 21 16.60 -16.54 -6.50
C ILE A 21 17.97 -16.92 -7.08
N LYS A 22 18.17 -18.23 -7.38
CA LYS A 22 19.44 -18.80 -7.87
C LYS A 22 19.43 -19.14 -9.35
N ASN A 23 18.26 -19.13 -10.01
CA ASN A 23 18.16 -19.42 -11.45
C ASN A 23 18.99 -18.42 -12.25
N LYS A 24 20.02 -18.89 -12.97
CA LYS A 24 20.99 -18.03 -13.67
C LYS A 24 20.33 -17.09 -14.69
N LYS A 25 19.31 -17.55 -15.44
CA LYS A 25 18.59 -16.74 -16.43
C LYS A 25 17.81 -15.61 -15.75
N ILE A 26 17.09 -15.93 -14.67
CA ILE A 26 16.33 -14.95 -13.89
C ILE A 26 17.27 -14.00 -13.15
N TYR A 27 18.32 -14.53 -12.53
CA TYR A 27 19.34 -13.75 -11.83
C TYR A 27 19.95 -12.68 -12.73
N SER A 28 20.40 -13.04 -13.93
CA SER A 28 21.04 -12.09 -14.86
C SER A 28 20.07 -11.00 -15.34
N LYS A 29 18.82 -11.38 -15.67
CA LYS A 29 17.79 -10.41 -16.09
C LYS A 29 17.40 -9.46 -14.94
N LEU A 30 17.14 -10.01 -13.74
CA LEU A 30 16.75 -9.21 -12.57
C LEU A 30 17.90 -8.31 -12.11
N LYS A 31 19.15 -8.82 -12.13
CA LYS A 31 20.34 -8.04 -11.81
C LYS A 31 20.48 -6.84 -12.76
N LYS A 32 20.38 -7.08 -14.07
CA LYS A 32 20.43 -6.02 -15.07
C LYS A 32 19.31 -5.00 -14.82
N TYR A 33 18.10 -5.46 -14.60
CA TYR A 33 16.95 -4.59 -14.30
C TYR A 33 17.18 -3.71 -13.07
N ILE A 34 17.74 -4.27 -11.99
CA ILE A 34 18.05 -3.53 -10.77
C ILE A 34 19.05 -2.40 -11.05
N TYR A 35 20.11 -2.68 -11.83
CA TYR A 35 21.11 -1.67 -12.21
C TYR A 35 20.54 -0.62 -13.17
N ASP A 36 19.84 -1.03 -14.22
CA ASP A 36 19.28 -0.12 -15.22
C ASP A 36 18.26 0.87 -14.62
N ASN A 37 17.64 0.54 -13.48
CA ASN A 37 16.64 1.36 -12.79
C ASN A 37 17.14 1.98 -11.49
N ASN A 38 18.44 1.94 -11.21
CA ASN A 38 19.06 2.48 -9.99
C ASN A 38 18.39 1.97 -8.69
N LEU A 39 17.99 0.70 -8.68
CA LEU A 39 17.39 0.04 -7.52
C LEU A 39 18.45 -0.54 -6.57
N GLU A 40 19.72 -0.49 -6.93
CA GLU A 40 20.85 -0.97 -6.13
C GLU A 40 21.04 -0.13 -4.85
N ASP A 41 20.79 1.18 -4.92
CA ASP A 41 20.82 2.08 -3.77
C ASP A 41 19.63 1.88 -2.82
N ARG A 42 18.63 1.10 -3.25
CA ARG A 42 17.45 0.72 -2.48
C ARG A 42 17.55 -0.74 -2.04
N TYR A 43 18.53 -1.04 -1.19
CA TYR A 43 18.69 -2.36 -0.55
C TYR A 43 17.42 -2.88 0.13
N GLU A 44 16.45 -2.01 0.31
CA GLU A 44 15.15 -2.33 0.88
C GLU A 44 14.37 -3.35 0.05
N PHE A 45 14.51 -3.40 -1.29
CA PHE A 45 13.74 -4.29 -2.15
C PHE A 45 14.43 -5.62 -2.42
N PHE A 46 15.70 -5.55 -2.79
CA PHE A 46 16.48 -6.71 -3.21
C PHE A 46 17.89 -6.66 -2.61
N LYS A 47 18.27 -7.74 -1.95
CA LYS A 47 19.66 -7.94 -1.53
C LYS A 47 20.37 -8.77 -2.59
N ILE A 48 21.35 -8.18 -3.27
CA ILE A 48 22.17 -8.86 -4.28
C ILE A 48 23.34 -9.53 -3.57
N THR A 49 23.52 -10.82 -3.81
CA THR A 49 24.70 -11.60 -3.40
C THR A 49 25.43 -12.10 -4.63
N LYS A 50 26.63 -12.72 -4.46
CA LYS A 50 27.42 -13.25 -5.56
C LYS A 50 26.63 -14.26 -6.42
N ASP A 51 25.78 -15.09 -5.81
CA ASP A 51 25.13 -16.21 -6.44
C ASP A 51 23.60 -16.15 -6.43
N SER A 52 23.02 -15.14 -5.82
CA SER A 52 21.56 -15.02 -5.69
C SER A 52 21.09 -13.61 -5.49
N ILE A 53 19.83 -13.36 -5.83
CA ILE A 53 19.08 -12.16 -5.44
C ILE A 53 18.03 -12.59 -4.43
N VAL A 54 17.88 -11.81 -3.37
CA VAL A 54 16.96 -12.10 -2.25
C VAL A 54 15.97 -10.95 -2.10
N PRO A 55 14.68 -11.14 -2.46
CA PRO A 55 13.63 -10.17 -2.16
C PRO A 55 13.57 -9.90 -0.65
N GLN A 56 13.36 -8.66 -0.27
CA GLN A 56 13.26 -8.24 1.14
C GLN A 56 11.79 -8.15 1.58
N ASN A 57 11.44 -7.27 2.50
CA ASN A 57 10.10 -7.10 3.08
C ASN A 57 9.04 -6.52 2.10
N PHE A 58 9.12 -6.85 0.81
CA PHE A 58 8.22 -6.34 -0.23
C PHE A 58 7.58 -7.47 -1.02
N VAL A 59 6.30 -7.34 -1.27
CA VAL A 59 5.45 -8.27 -2.02
C VAL A 59 4.89 -7.56 -3.25
N GLY A 60 4.75 -8.26 -4.35
CA GLY A 60 4.21 -7.68 -5.57
C GLY A 60 4.83 -8.23 -6.83
N THR A 61 4.94 -7.43 -7.88
CA THR A 61 5.40 -7.88 -9.19
C THR A 61 6.40 -6.93 -9.83
N THR A 62 7.47 -7.50 -10.38
CA THR A 62 8.48 -6.81 -11.17
C THR A 62 8.46 -7.37 -12.60
N PRO A 63 7.99 -6.61 -13.61
CA PRO A 63 8.05 -7.01 -15.00
C PRO A 63 9.49 -6.87 -15.55
N LEU A 64 9.97 -7.89 -16.26
CA LEU A 64 11.29 -7.95 -16.89
C LEU A 64 11.12 -8.28 -18.37
N ASN A 65 10.84 -7.30 -19.19
CA ASN A 65 10.59 -7.44 -20.64
C ASN A 65 9.59 -8.57 -20.99
N ASP A 66 10.10 -9.80 -21.14
CA ASP A 66 9.38 -10.99 -21.57
C ASP A 66 8.83 -11.85 -20.42
N ILE A 67 9.26 -11.61 -19.18
CA ILE A 67 8.85 -12.35 -18.00
C ILE A 67 8.42 -11.43 -16.87
N GLN A 68 7.64 -11.95 -15.93
CA GLN A 68 7.28 -11.26 -14.70
C GLN A 68 7.82 -12.05 -13.50
N ILE A 69 8.38 -11.33 -12.54
CA ILE A 69 8.76 -11.90 -11.23
C ILE A 69 7.73 -11.46 -10.23
N GLU A 70 7.07 -12.42 -9.62
CA GLU A 70 6.09 -12.22 -8.56
C GLU A 70 6.69 -12.61 -7.23
N ILE A 71 6.54 -11.76 -6.24
CA ILE A 71 7.00 -11.98 -4.87
C ILE A 71 5.78 -12.06 -3.97
N LEU A 72 5.60 -13.21 -3.33
CA LEU A 72 4.55 -13.46 -2.36
C LEU A 72 5.05 -13.27 -0.92
N PRO A 73 4.16 -13.11 0.05
CA PRO A 73 4.52 -13.00 1.46
C PRO A 73 5.37 -14.18 1.94
N LYS A 74 6.32 -13.93 2.86
CA LYS A 74 7.12 -14.98 3.51
C LYS A 74 6.26 -15.95 4.34
N ILE A 75 5.16 -15.44 4.84
CA ILE A 75 4.13 -16.21 5.54
C ILE A 75 3.00 -16.42 4.55
N PRO A 76 2.72 -17.66 4.13
CA PRO A 76 1.58 -17.91 3.26
C PRO A 76 0.28 -17.52 3.94
N LEU A 77 -0.47 -16.69 3.25
CA LEU A 77 -1.80 -16.28 3.72
C LEU A 77 -2.80 -17.45 3.64
N VAL A 78 -2.64 -18.30 2.63
CA VAL A 78 -3.40 -19.56 2.48
C VAL A 78 -2.43 -20.68 2.17
N GLU A 79 -2.54 -21.79 2.89
CA GLU A 79 -1.62 -22.91 2.73
C GLU A 79 -1.92 -23.70 1.46
N ASN A 80 -0.84 -24.14 0.80
CA ASN A 80 -0.85 -25.04 -0.37
C ASN A 80 -1.71 -24.59 -1.57
N ASN A 81 -2.14 -23.32 -1.62
CA ASN A 81 -2.91 -22.78 -2.73
C ASN A 81 -2.48 -21.36 -3.06
N ILE A 82 -1.57 -21.22 -4.02
CA ILE A 82 -1.04 -19.92 -4.47
C ILE A 82 -2.15 -18.99 -4.98
N VAL A 83 -3.14 -19.53 -5.67
CA VAL A 83 -4.26 -18.72 -6.21
C VAL A 83 -5.11 -18.16 -5.08
N ALA A 84 -5.48 -19.00 -4.12
CA ALA A 84 -6.23 -18.55 -2.94
C ALA A 84 -5.40 -17.57 -2.10
N GLU A 85 -4.08 -17.73 -2.03
CA GLU A 85 -3.17 -16.81 -1.36
C GLU A 85 -3.16 -15.42 -2.04
N LYS A 86 -3.10 -15.37 -3.36
CA LYS A 86 -3.20 -14.13 -4.13
C LYS A 86 -4.54 -13.42 -3.90
N ILE A 87 -5.65 -14.17 -3.94
CA ILE A 87 -6.98 -13.64 -3.64
C ILE A 87 -6.99 -13.03 -2.24
N ARG A 88 -6.49 -13.79 -1.25
CA ARG A 88 -6.44 -13.32 0.12
C ARG A 88 -5.57 -12.08 0.31
N PHE A 89 -4.42 -12.02 -0.36
CA PHE A 89 -3.58 -10.83 -0.37
C PHE A 89 -4.32 -9.60 -0.93
N LEU A 90 -5.06 -9.77 -2.02
CA LEU A 90 -5.86 -8.70 -2.59
C LEU A 90 -7.00 -8.26 -1.65
N GLU A 91 -7.67 -9.19 -0.95
CA GLU A 91 -8.67 -8.87 0.08
C GLU A 91 -8.07 -8.06 1.23
N ILE A 92 -6.84 -8.38 1.65
CA ILE A 92 -6.11 -7.60 2.66
C ILE A 92 -5.84 -6.19 2.15
N LEU A 93 -5.37 -6.04 0.91
CA LEU A 93 -5.14 -4.74 0.29
C LEU A 93 -6.41 -3.87 0.22
N GLN A 94 -7.59 -4.47 -0.02
CA GLN A 94 -8.87 -3.73 -0.04
C GLN A 94 -9.24 -3.10 1.30
N ASN A 95 -8.89 -3.76 2.39
CA ASN A 95 -9.15 -3.27 3.72
C ASN A 95 -8.25 -2.08 4.11
N ILE A 96 -7.26 -1.74 3.28
CA ILE A 96 -6.41 -0.55 3.47
C ILE A 96 -7.13 0.66 2.88
N SER A 97 -7.10 1.79 3.59
CA SER A 97 -7.86 3.01 3.25
C SER A 97 -7.63 3.54 1.83
N TYR A 98 -6.48 3.22 1.23
CA TYR A 98 -6.14 3.60 -0.13
C TYR A 98 -6.97 2.87 -1.20
N PHE A 99 -7.51 1.67 -0.89
CA PHE A 99 -8.26 0.81 -1.82
C PHE A 99 -9.74 0.62 -1.43
N LYS A 100 -10.25 1.43 -0.51
CA LYS A 100 -11.54 1.22 0.19
C LYS A 100 -12.80 1.15 -0.66
N GLU A 101 -12.77 1.47 -1.94
CA GLU A 101 -13.99 1.49 -2.75
C GLU A 101 -13.97 0.41 -3.84
N LYS A 102 -14.76 -0.65 -3.65
CA LYS A 102 -15.30 -1.60 -4.67
C LYS A 102 -14.33 -2.40 -5.55
N PHE A 103 -13.25 -2.96 -5.00
CA PHE A 103 -12.34 -3.76 -5.84
C PHE A 103 -12.90 -5.11 -6.35
N PHE A 104 -13.88 -5.74 -5.68
CA PHE A 104 -14.19 -7.16 -5.94
C PHE A 104 -15.66 -7.55 -6.00
N ASN A 105 -16.59 -6.61 -6.05
CA ASN A 105 -18.01 -6.98 -6.02
C ASN A 105 -18.51 -7.78 -7.24
N ASN A 106 -17.74 -7.93 -8.33
CA ASN A 106 -18.27 -8.53 -9.56
C ASN A 106 -17.40 -9.53 -10.30
N SER A 107 -16.33 -10.06 -9.73
CA SER A 107 -15.66 -11.11 -10.50
C SER A 107 -14.97 -12.14 -9.60
N LYS A 108 -15.56 -13.33 -9.56
CA LYS A 108 -14.76 -14.55 -9.62
C LYS A 108 -14.00 -14.51 -10.94
N ILE A 109 -13.04 -13.56 -11.05
CA ILE A 109 -12.11 -13.47 -12.17
C ILE A 109 -11.39 -14.81 -12.16
N ALA A 110 -11.19 -15.39 -13.33
CA ALA A 110 -10.27 -16.50 -13.51
C ALA A 110 -8.85 -16.02 -13.10
N ILE A 111 -8.56 -16.10 -11.78
CA ILE A 111 -7.30 -15.68 -11.15
C ILE A 111 -6.25 -16.78 -11.30
N THR A 112 -6.61 -17.89 -11.98
CA THR A 112 -5.91 -19.14 -11.95
C THR A 112 -4.42 -19.06 -12.33
N ASP A 113 -4.02 -18.24 -13.32
CA ASP A 113 -2.61 -18.19 -13.76
C ASP A 113 -2.12 -16.76 -14.01
N THR A 114 -2.74 -15.79 -13.36
CA THR A 114 -2.48 -14.37 -13.62
C THR A 114 -1.64 -13.77 -12.49
N SER A 115 -0.64 -12.93 -12.83
CA SER A 115 0.13 -12.21 -11.81
C SER A 115 -0.71 -11.13 -11.13
N ILE A 116 -0.28 -10.72 -9.94
CA ILE A 116 -0.90 -9.60 -9.19
C ILE A 116 -0.95 -8.34 -10.07
N LEU A 117 0.10 -8.05 -10.86
CA LEU A 117 0.12 -6.93 -11.79
C LEU A 117 -1.01 -7.01 -12.83
N GLU A 118 -1.21 -8.16 -13.43
CA GLU A 118 -2.25 -8.35 -14.44
C GLU A 118 -3.67 -8.26 -13.87
N ILE A 119 -3.83 -8.62 -12.60
CA ILE A 119 -5.10 -8.40 -11.88
C ILE A 119 -5.37 -6.89 -11.72
N PHE A 120 -4.36 -6.11 -11.28
CA PHE A 120 -4.50 -4.65 -11.19
C PHE A 120 -4.75 -3.99 -12.54
N ILE A 121 -4.12 -4.47 -13.61
CA ILE A 121 -4.37 -4.01 -14.98
C ILE A 121 -5.83 -4.27 -15.37
N ASN A 122 -6.35 -5.47 -15.10
CA ASN A 122 -7.74 -5.81 -15.40
C ASN A 122 -8.74 -4.94 -14.62
N LEU A 123 -8.45 -4.65 -13.34
CA LEU A 123 -9.27 -3.77 -12.53
C LEU A 123 -9.28 -2.34 -13.08
N PHE A 124 -8.10 -1.81 -13.46
CA PHE A 124 -8.01 -0.51 -14.11
C PHE A 124 -8.82 -0.45 -15.41
N ILE A 125 -8.72 -1.49 -16.25
CA ILE A 125 -9.49 -1.59 -17.50
C ILE A 125 -11.00 -1.46 -17.22
N LYS A 126 -11.52 -2.19 -16.23
CA LYS A 126 -12.94 -2.13 -15.87
C LYS A 126 -13.39 -0.73 -15.43
N GLU A 127 -12.60 -0.06 -14.61
CA GLU A 127 -12.91 1.31 -14.20
C GLU A 127 -12.91 2.28 -15.40
N VAL A 128 -12.01 2.07 -16.37
CA VAL A 128 -11.98 2.87 -17.59
C VAL A 128 -13.16 2.55 -18.51
N GLU A 129 -13.59 1.28 -18.61
CA GLU A 129 -14.80 0.87 -19.33
C GLU A 129 -16.05 1.58 -18.76
N GLU A 130 -16.18 1.65 -17.42
CA GLU A 130 -17.28 2.40 -16.78
C GLU A 130 -17.24 3.90 -17.10
N ILE A 131 -16.04 4.49 -17.21
CA ILE A 131 -15.89 5.89 -17.64
C ILE A 131 -16.35 6.07 -19.08
N ILE A 132 -15.97 5.16 -19.98
CA ILE A 132 -16.36 5.21 -21.37
C ILE A 132 -17.88 5.10 -21.51
N GLU A 133 -18.53 4.22 -20.76
CA GLU A 133 -19.99 4.05 -20.73
C GLU A 133 -20.71 5.32 -20.24
N LYS A 134 -20.17 6.01 -19.23
CA LYS A 134 -20.72 7.28 -18.70
C LYS A 134 -20.41 8.48 -19.59
N GLY A 135 -19.47 8.35 -20.51
CA GLY A 135 -18.94 9.41 -21.36
C GLY A 135 -17.68 10.06 -20.78
N LEU A 136 -16.75 10.41 -21.68
CA LEU A 136 -15.52 11.06 -21.31
C LEU A 136 -15.77 12.49 -20.83
N LEU A 137 -14.98 12.94 -19.86
CA LEU A 137 -15.07 14.28 -19.30
C LEU A 137 -14.57 15.33 -20.30
N TYR A 138 -15.37 16.34 -20.52
CA TYR A 138 -14.98 17.56 -21.21
C TYR A 138 -14.75 18.68 -20.20
N ASN A 139 -13.68 19.42 -20.36
CA ASN A 139 -13.37 20.55 -19.49
C ASN A 139 -12.78 21.71 -20.29
N TYR A 140 -12.82 22.91 -19.73
CA TYR A 140 -12.06 24.03 -20.27
C TYR A 140 -10.60 23.86 -19.92
N ILE A 141 -9.75 23.90 -20.95
CA ILE A 141 -8.28 23.83 -20.81
C ILE A 141 -7.66 25.10 -21.33
N ASP A 142 -6.68 25.61 -20.60
CA ASP A 142 -5.88 26.76 -21.02
C ASP A 142 -4.93 26.34 -22.14
N ILE A 143 -5.12 26.92 -23.32
CA ILE A 143 -4.25 26.70 -24.48
C ILE A 143 -3.34 27.90 -24.68
N ASN A 144 -2.04 27.62 -24.83
CA ASN A 144 -1.03 28.58 -25.20
C ASN A 144 -0.38 28.10 -26.50
N GLU A 145 -0.85 28.60 -27.64
CA GLU A 145 -0.42 28.14 -28.96
C GLU A 145 -0.11 29.28 -29.91
N ASN A 146 0.77 28.99 -30.89
CA ASN A 146 1.10 29.89 -31.96
C ASN A 146 0.24 29.59 -33.20
N ILE A 147 -0.84 30.36 -33.38
CA ILE A 147 -1.90 30.10 -34.35
C ILE A 147 -2.05 31.26 -35.36
N ASN A 148 -2.68 30.98 -36.51
CA ASN A 148 -2.87 31.98 -37.56
C ASN A 148 -4.15 32.84 -37.39
N VAL A 149 -4.89 32.59 -36.31
CA VAL A 149 -6.16 33.25 -36.02
C VAL A 149 -6.11 33.93 -34.66
N PHE A 150 -6.65 35.14 -34.55
CA PHE A 150 -6.72 35.87 -33.30
C PHE A 150 -7.86 35.29 -32.43
N LYS A 151 -7.50 34.59 -31.33
CA LYS A 151 -8.45 33.95 -30.43
C LYS A 151 -8.01 34.13 -28.97
N GLY A 152 -8.86 34.71 -28.14
CA GLY A 152 -8.56 34.93 -26.73
C GLY A 152 -7.58 36.09 -26.49
N LYS A 153 -6.54 35.92 -25.68
CA LYS A 153 -5.58 36.93 -25.25
C LYS A 153 -4.21 36.71 -25.92
N LEU A 154 -3.63 37.78 -26.49
CA LEU A 154 -2.28 37.73 -27.06
C LEU A 154 -1.23 37.63 -25.93
N ASP A 155 -0.38 36.60 -25.97
CA ASP A 155 0.82 36.54 -25.14
C ASP A 155 1.95 37.32 -25.81
N ILE A 156 2.08 38.61 -25.44
CA ILE A 156 3.02 39.54 -26.05
C ILE A 156 4.46 39.04 -25.95
N ASN A 157 4.84 38.50 -24.82
CA ASN A 157 6.22 38.06 -24.59
C ASN A 157 6.59 36.88 -25.52
N ASN A 158 5.73 35.86 -25.60
CA ASN A 158 5.95 34.74 -26.48
C ASN A 158 5.72 35.10 -27.95
N HIS A 159 4.79 36.03 -28.24
CA HIS A 159 4.58 36.52 -29.61
C HIS A 159 5.84 37.23 -30.16
N ILE A 160 6.46 38.13 -29.40
CA ILE A 160 7.70 38.78 -29.78
C ILE A 160 8.84 37.77 -29.96
N LYS A 161 8.93 36.80 -29.04
CA LYS A 161 10.00 35.78 -29.03
C LYS A 161 9.94 34.85 -30.24
N TYR A 162 8.74 34.37 -30.59
CA TYR A 162 8.58 33.31 -31.59
C TYR A 162 8.10 33.80 -32.96
N ASN A 163 7.48 34.99 -33.04
CA ASN A 163 6.86 35.51 -34.26
C ASN A 163 7.58 36.72 -34.85
N PHE A 164 8.82 37.03 -34.44
CA PHE A 164 9.60 38.11 -35.01
C PHE A 164 9.69 38.03 -36.57
N SER A 165 9.83 36.81 -37.12
CA SER A 165 9.87 36.51 -38.55
C SER A 165 8.57 35.96 -39.13
N HIS A 166 7.58 35.68 -38.31
CA HIS A 166 6.32 35.03 -38.68
C HIS A 166 5.12 35.94 -38.39
N LYS A 167 4.98 37.00 -39.18
CA LYS A 167 3.94 38.02 -39.01
C LYS A 167 2.51 37.48 -39.19
N GLU A 168 2.36 36.31 -39.81
CA GLU A 168 1.09 35.61 -40.04
C GLU A 168 0.60 34.84 -38.83
N LYS A 169 1.39 34.72 -37.75
CA LYS A 169 1.07 33.93 -36.55
C LYS A 169 0.94 34.84 -35.34
N PHE A 170 0.07 34.42 -34.42
CA PHE A 170 -0.18 35.06 -33.13
C PHE A 170 0.02 34.04 -32.00
N PHE A 171 0.81 34.38 -30.99
CA PHE A 171 0.94 33.54 -29.81
C PHE A 171 -0.20 33.87 -28.85
N MET A 172 -1.22 32.97 -28.82
CA MET A 172 -2.48 33.23 -28.16
C MET A 172 -2.65 32.38 -26.91
N LYS A 173 -3.32 32.97 -25.92
CA LYS A 173 -3.84 32.27 -24.72
C LYS A 173 -5.36 32.30 -24.77
N PHE A 174 -5.98 31.11 -24.71
CA PHE A 174 -7.43 31.00 -24.72
C PHE A 174 -7.88 29.68 -24.08
N ASP A 175 -9.11 29.70 -23.56
CA ASP A 175 -9.74 28.49 -23.02
C ASP A 175 -10.43 27.75 -24.15
N GLU A 176 -10.27 26.43 -24.19
CA GLU A 176 -10.96 25.55 -25.12
C GLU A 176 -11.71 24.47 -24.38
N PHE A 177 -13.00 24.30 -24.70
CA PHE A 177 -13.79 23.18 -24.19
C PHE A 177 -13.37 21.92 -24.92
N SER A 178 -12.63 21.06 -24.23
CA SER A 178 -11.93 19.95 -24.86
C SER A 178 -12.11 18.65 -24.06
N ILE A 179 -12.07 17.54 -24.80
CA ILE A 179 -11.96 16.18 -24.22
C ILE A 179 -10.60 15.96 -23.55
N SER A 180 -9.60 16.80 -23.82
CA SER A 180 -8.26 16.69 -23.29
C SER A 180 -8.16 17.23 -21.86
N SER A 181 -9.09 16.82 -20.98
CA SER A 181 -9.02 17.09 -19.55
C SER A 181 -7.80 16.44 -18.91
N LEU A 182 -7.43 16.89 -17.72
CA LEU A 182 -6.30 16.33 -16.97
C LEU A 182 -6.52 14.85 -16.69
N GLU A 183 -7.72 14.48 -16.29
CA GLU A 183 -8.12 13.10 -15.97
C GLU A 183 -7.98 12.19 -17.21
N ASN A 184 -8.49 12.61 -18.35
CA ASN A 184 -8.38 11.85 -19.60
C ASN A 184 -6.94 11.70 -20.05
N SER A 185 -6.12 12.75 -19.89
CA SER A 185 -4.68 12.73 -20.20
C SER A 185 -3.94 11.70 -19.35
N ILE A 186 -4.26 11.63 -18.05
CA ILE A 186 -3.66 10.67 -17.10
C ILE A 186 -4.07 9.25 -17.47
N ILE A 187 -5.35 9.00 -17.76
CA ILE A 187 -5.83 7.68 -18.17
C ILE A 187 -5.13 7.24 -19.46
N LYS A 188 -5.03 8.13 -20.46
CA LYS A 188 -4.31 7.84 -21.71
C LYS A 188 -2.85 7.44 -21.46
N LEU A 189 -2.12 8.20 -20.65
CA LEU A 189 -0.74 7.87 -20.28
C LEU A 189 -0.65 6.51 -19.59
N THR A 190 -1.59 6.22 -18.68
CA THR A 190 -1.64 4.93 -17.99
C THR A 190 -1.86 3.80 -18.98
N ILE A 191 -2.84 3.91 -19.87
CA ILE A 191 -3.10 2.90 -20.93
C ILE A 191 -1.84 2.66 -21.76
N GLN A 192 -1.15 3.72 -22.22
CA GLN A 192 0.07 3.61 -23.01
C GLN A 192 1.18 2.85 -22.27
N LYS A 193 1.34 3.11 -20.97
CA LYS A 193 2.31 2.41 -20.11
C LYS A 193 1.93 0.94 -19.93
N LEU A 194 0.66 0.66 -19.63
CA LEU A 194 0.18 -0.70 -19.38
C LEU A 194 0.23 -1.59 -20.64
N LYS A 195 0.03 -1.05 -21.81
CA LYS A 195 0.21 -1.77 -23.10
C LYS A 195 1.64 -2.30 -23.29
N LYS A 196 2.65 -1.60 -22.74
CA LYS A 196 4.05 -2.00 -22.83
C LYS A 196 4.41 -3.11 -21.84
N ILE A 197 3.82 -3.10 -20.64
CA ILE A 197 4.22 -3.99 -19.53
C ILE A 197 3.34 -5.23 -19.35
N SER A 198 2.10 -5.21 -19.82
CA SER A 198 1.21 -6.37 -19.74
C SER A 198 1.77 -7.53 -20.56
N VAL A 199 1.76 -8.74 -20.02
CA VAL A 199 2.10 -9.99 -20.71
C VAL A 199 0.86 -10.84 -21.02
N ASN A 200 -0.28 -10.55 -20.39
CA ASN A 200 -1.54 -11.24 -20.59
C ASN A 200 -2.22 -10.79 -21.89
N SER A 201 -2.50 -11.72 -22.81
CA SER A 201 -3.09 -11.42 -24.12
C SER A 201 -4.45 -10.73 -24.00
N LYS A 202 -5.33 -11.22 -23.11
CA LYS A 202 -6.66 -10.65 -22.90
C LYS A 202 -6.61 -9.21 -22.41
N ASN A 203 -5.70 -8.91 -21.47
CA ASN A 203 -5.51 -7.54 -21.00
C ASN A 203 -4.96 -6.64 -22.10
N LYS A 204 -4.02 -7.12 -22.92
CA LYS A 204 -3.52 -6.37 -24.09
C LYS A 204 -4.63 -6.02 -25.08
N ASP A 205 -5.48 -6.99 -25.41
CA ASP A 205 -6.60 -6.77 -26.32
C ASP A 205 -7.59 -5.75 -25.76
N ASN A 206 -7.92 -5.84 -24.47
CA ASN A 206 -8.80 -4.89 -23.82
C ASN A 206 -8.16 -3.50 -23.70
N LEU A 207 -6.87 -3.39 -23.36
CA LEU A 207 -6.12 -2.12 -23.39
C LEU A 207 -6.12 -1.49 -24.79
N ASN A 208 -6.01 -2.29 -25.85
CA ASN A 208 -6.14 -1.79 -27.21
C ASN A 208 -7.53 -1.23 -27.48
N LYS A 209 -8.60 -1.98 -27.12
CA LYS A 209 -9.99 -1.53 -27.30
C LYS A 209 -10.26 -0.20 -26.61
N ILE A 210 -9.94 -0.09 -25.30
CA ILE A 210 -10.20 1.16 -24.57
C ILE A 210 -9.33 2.31 -25.07
N SER A 211 -8.12 2.04 -25.60
CA SER A 211 -7.22 3.10 -26.08
C SER A 211 -7.80 3.90 -27.27
N HIS A 212 -8.65 3.30 -28.11
CA HIS A 212 -9.29 4.00 -29.24
C HIS A 212 -10.18 5.16 -28.79
N HIS A 213 -10.86 5.02 -27.64
CA HIS A 213 -11.68 6.09 -27.08
C HIS A 213 -10.88 7.32 -26.66
N PHE A 214 -9.58 7.18 -26.41
CA PHE A 214 -8.66 8.24 -26.00
C PHE A 214 -7.75 8.76 -27.12
N GLU A 215 -7.94 8.36 -28.37
CA GLU A 215 -7.08 8.80 -29.49
C GLU A 215 -7.02 10.30 -29.63
N ASN A 216 -8.16 10.98 -29.54
CA ASN A 216 -8.30 12.42 -29.67
C ASN A 216 -7.90 13.20 -28.40
N VAL A 217 -7.60 12.52 -27.30
CA VAL A 217 -7.13 13.16 -26.07
C VAL A 217 -5.67 13.59 -26.25
N ARG A 218 -5.37 14.87 -26.06
CA ARG A 218 -4.00 15.36 -25.99
C ARG A 218 -3.42 15.08 -24.60
N VAL A 219 -2.19 14.60 -24.54
CA VAL A 219 -1.48 14.46 -23.26
C VAL A 219 -0.94 15.83 -22.85
N LEU A 220 -1.40 16.33 -21.72
CA LEU A 220 -0.95 17.60 -21.17
C LEU A 220 0.45 17.44 -20.54
N SER A 221 1.33 18.44 -20.71
CA SER A 221 2.75 18.38 -20.30
C SER A 221 2.96 18.06 -18.81
N ASN A 222 2.05 18.53 -17.95
CA ASN A 222 2.15 18.38 -16.48
C ASN A 222 1.24 17.30 -15.91
N SER A 223 0.69 16.41 -16.75
CA SER A 223 -0.32 15.42 -16.30
C SER A 223 0.17 14.56 -15.14
N ILE A 224 1.44 14.12 -15.16
CA ILE A 224 2.00 13.28 -14.09
C ILE A 224 2.23 14.07 -12.80
N GLU A 225 2.76 15.29 -12.89
CA GLU A 225 3.00 16.16 -11.75
C GLU A 225 1.68 16.58 -11.08
N SER A 226 0.67 16.87 -11.90
CA SER A 226 -0.66 17.30 -11.46
C SER A 226 -1.49 16.18 -10.84
N LEU A 227 -1.08 14.91 -11.01
CA LEU A 227 -1.75 13.73 -10.45
C LEU A 227 -1.95 13.82 -8.93
N LYS A 228 -1.05 14.51 -8.22
CA LYS A 228 -1.11 14.70 -6.76
C LYS A 228 -2.22 15.66 -6.32
N TYR A 229 -2.60 16.58 -7.19
CA TYR A 229 -3.51 17.69 -6.88
C TYR A 229 -4.92 17.53 -7.44
N ILE A 230 -5.22 16.38 -8.09
CA ILE A 230 -6.57 16.11 -8.59
C ILE A 230 -7.55 16.05 -7.42
N THR A 231 -8.57 16.88 -7.49
CA THR A 231 -9.73 16.88 -6.59
C THR A 231 -10.94 16.33 -7.32
N PHE A 232 -11.83 15.69 -6.57
CA PHE A 232 -13.04 15.09 -7.13
C PHE A 232 -14.27 15.82 -6.61
N ASP A 233 -15.14 16.18 -7.54
CA ASP A 233 -16.46 16.76 -7.28
C ASP A 233 -17.57 15.90 -7.92
N ARG A 234 -18.78 16.44 -8.06
CA ARG A 234 -19.90 15.70 -8.67
C ARG A 234 -19.68 15.39 -10.15
N THR A 235 -18.91 16.20 -10.85
CA THR A 235 -18.74 16.10 -12.31
C THR A 235 -17.71 15.06 -12.70
N ASN A 236 -16.65 14.85 -11.89
CA ASN A 236 -15.55 13.95 -12.17
C ASN A 236 -15.40 12.80 -11.15
N SER A 237 -16.33 12.66 -10.20
CA SER A 237 -16.27 11.62 -9.14
C SER A 237 -16.14 10.19 -9.68
N TYR A 238 -16.71 9.91 -10.84
CA TYR A 238 -16.64 8.60 -11.48
C TYR A 238 -15.26 8.26 -12.07
N TYR A 239 -14.33 9.22 -12.13
CA TYR A 239 -12.93 8.99 -12.46
C TYR A 239 -12.07 8.54 -11.27
N LYS A 240 -12.57 8.70 -10.04
CA LYS A 240 -11.79 8.55 -8.80
C LYS A 240 -11.03 7.23 -8.75
N ASN A 241 -11.69 6.10 -9.01
CA ASN A 241 -11.06 4.80 -8.94
C ASN A 241 -10.01 4.61 -10.03
N ALA A 242 -10.31 4.93 -11.29
CA ALA A 242 -9.35 4.83 -12.39
C ALA A 242 -8.10 5.70 -12.14
N ILE A 243 -8.27 6.91 -11.59
CA ILE A 243 -7.16 7.79 -11.23
C ILE A 243 -6.35 7.22 -10.04
N GLN A 244 -6.97 6.55 -9.08
CA GLN A 244 -6.25 5.85 -8.01
C GLN A 244 -5.35 4.74 -8.58
N TYR A 245 -5.85 3.92 -9.51
CA TYR A 245 -5.00 2.96 -10.22
C TYR A 245 -3.90 3.63 -11.04
N ALA A 246 -4.23 4.72 -11.73
CA ALA A 246 -3.24 5.48 -12.48
C ALA A 246 -2.11 5.98 -11.58
N LYS A 247 -2.42 6.42 -10.34
CA LYS A 247 -1.41 6.79 -9.34
C LYS A 247 -0.45 5.64 -9.04
N ILE A 248 -0.95 4.41 -8.91
CA ILE A 248 -0.11 3.23 -8.68
C ILE A 248 0.84 3.01 -9.86
N PHE A 249 0.31 3.09 -11.08
CA PHE A 249 1.07 2.78 -12.27
C PHE A 249 2.03 3.89 -12.72
N LEU A 250 1.68 5.16 -12.51
CA LEU A 250 2.45 6.32 -13.00
C LEU A 250 3.38 6.92 -11.96
N ASN A 251 3.12 6.76 -10.65
CA ASN A 251 3.87 7.41 -9.60
C ASN A 251 5.26 6.78 -9.46
N ASN A 252 6.27 7.55 -9.79
CA ASN A 252 7.68 7.17 -9.62
C ASN A 252 8.21 7.51 -8.21
N GLN A 253 7.36 8.04 -7.31
CA GLN A 253 7.76 8.47 -5.98
C GLN A 253 7.13 7.57 -4.91
N SER A 254 7.95 7.17 -3.96
CA SER A 254 7.58 6.43 -2.77
C SER A 254 6.42 7.09 -2.02
N SER A 255 5.20 6.63 -2.23
CA SER A 255 4.21 6.73 -1.17
C SER A 255 4.50 5.62 -0.15
N SER A 256 4.18 5.82 1.10
CA SER A 256 4.44 4.86 2.20
C SER A 256 3.84 3.46 1.99
N ILE A 257 3.05 3.24 0.94
CA ILE A 257 2.35 1.99 0.64
C ILE A 257 2.81 1.37 -0.69
N PHE A 258 3.38 2.15 -1.62
CA PHE A 258 3.83 1.67 -2.93
C PHE A 258 5.19 2.23 -3.27
N THR A 259 6.00 1.41 -3.87
CA THR A 259 7.28 1.85 -4.41
C THR A 259 7.38 1.43 -5.87
N THR A 260 7.63 2.40 -6.75
CA THR A 260 7.89 2.16 -8.16
C THR A 260 9.32 2.55 -8.48
N ALA A 261 9.94 1.81 -9.39
CA ALA A 261 11.26 2.14 -9.88
C ALA A 261 11.21 3.35 -10.83
N ASN A 262 12.24 4.18 -10.79
CA ASN A 262 12.42 5.25 -11.78
C ASN A 262 12.73 4.63 -13.13
N GLY A 263 11.85 4.79 -14.12
CA GLY A 263 12.08 4.28 -15.47
C GLY A 263 10.82 3.94 -16.24
N GLU A 264 10.98 3.43 -17.44
CA GLU A 264 9.87 3.01 -18.33
C GLU A 264 9.10 1.79 -17.81
N VAL A 265 9.67 1.03 -16.87
CA VAL A 265 9.12 -0.23 -16.37
C VAL A 265 8.56 -0.06 -14.96
N THR A 266 7.33 -0.51 -14.75
CA THR A 266 6.60 -0.32 -13.49
C THR A 266 6.75 -1.56 -12.61
N THR A 267 7.64 -1.47 -11.62
CA THR A 267 7.65 -2.41 -10.49
C THR A 267 6.59 -1.98 -9.48
N ILE A 268 5.69 -2.88 -9.12
CA ILE A 268 4.68 -2.65 -8.07
C ILE A 268 5.06 -3.51 -6.89
N LEU A 269 5.60 -2.89 -5.86
CA LEU A 269 6.02 -3.53 -4.62
C LEU A 269 5.32 -2.89 -3.42
N PHE A 270 4.84 -3.74 -2.54
CA PHE A 270 4.08 -3.38 -1.35
C PHE A 270 4.90 -3.75 -0.10
N PRO A 271 5.21 -2.80 0.79
CA PRO A 271 5.88 -3.10 2.06
C PRO A 271 4.92 -3.86 2.98
N MET A 272 5.21 -5.13 3.23
CA MET A 272 4.32 -6.01 4.00
C MET A 272 4.12 -5.57 5.46
N GLU A 273 5.10 -4.91 6.05
CA GLU A 273 4.97 -4.35 7.39
C GLU A 273 3.86 -3.30 7.45
N THR A 274 3.90 -2.33 6.53
CA THR A 274 2.88 -1.28 6.42
C THR A 274 1.48 -1.84 6.05
N ILE A 275 1.44 -2.86 5.20
CA ILE A 275 0.17 -3.52 4.84
C ILE A 275 -0.43 -4.22 6.05
N PHE A 276 0.37 -4.98 6.79
CA PHE A 276 -0.09 -5.71 7.96
C PHE A 276 -0.59 -4.74 9.05
N GLU A 277 0.18 -3.69 9.35
CA GLU A 277 -0.20 -2.61 10.28
C GLU A 277 -1.57 -2.01 9.91
N ASN A 278 -1.70 -1.51 8.69
CA ASN A 278 -2.93 -0.87 8.23
C ASN A 278 -4.12 -1.83 8.21
N TYR A 279 -3.91 -3.09 7.84
CA TYR A 279 -4.96 -4.10 7.83
C TYR A 279 -5.48 -4.38 9.23
N ILE A 280 -4.59 -4.64 10.19
CA ILE A 280 -4.97 -4.91 11.59
C ILE A 280 -5.64 -3.68 12.21
N ALA A 281 -5.08 -2.48 12.00
CA ALA A 281 -5.64 -1.24 12.52
C ALA A 281 -7.06 -0.99 11.99
N ASN A 282 -7.29 -1.12 10.68
CA ASN A 282 -8.61 -0.91 10.09
C ASN A 282 -9.62 -1.96 10.55
N LYS A 283 -9.22 -3.23 10.69
CA LYS A 283 -10.09 -4.28 11.23
C LYS A 283 -10.47 -3.99 12.68
N LEU A 284 -9.52 -3.65 13.53
CA LEU A 284 -9.81 -3.28 14.93
C LEU A 284 -10.73 -2.06 15.03
N ILE A 285 -10.50 -1.02 14.21
CA ILE A 285 -11.38 0.16 14.18
C ILE A 285 -12.82 -0.23 13.82
N ASN A 286 -13.01 -1.07 12.82
CA ASN A 286 -14.35 -1.51 12.42
C ASN A 286 -15.00 -2.37 13.52
N ILE A 287 -14.29 -3.34 14.08
CA ILE A 287 -14.79 -4.21 15.16
C ILE A 287 -15.18 -3.37 16.39
N VAL A 288 -14.35 -2.41 16.80
CA VAL A 288 -14.64 -1.53 17.93
C VAL A 288 -15.88 -0.68 17.64
N LYS A 289 -16.01 -0.12 16.45
CA LYS A 289 -17.19 0.67 16.06
C LYS A 289 -18.48 -0.15 16.05
N GLU A 290 -18.43 -1.43 15.65
CA GLU A 290 -19.60 -2.26 15.52
C GLU A 290 -20.00 -2.98 16.82
N LYS A 291 -19.01 -3.45 17.59
CA LYS A 291 -19.26 -4.36 18.72
C LYS A 291 -18.86 -3.82 20.08
N PHE A 292 -17.94 -2.84 20.15
CA PHE A 292 -17.35 -2.36 21.41
C PHE A 292 -17.37 -0.82 21.51
N TYR A 293 -18.31 -0.16 20.81
CA TYR A 293 -18.37 1.31 20.76
C TYR A 293 -18.63 1.95 22.15
N ASN A 294 -19.30 1.22 23.05
CA ASN A 294 -19.55 1.70 24.41
C ASN A 294 -18.31 1.60 25.31
N GLU A 295 -17.52 0.54 25.13
CA GLU A 295 -16.41 0.18 26.00
C GLU A 295 -15.11 0.91 25.62
N PHE A 296 -14.84 1.03 24.30
CA PHE A 296 -13.55 1.48 23.83
C PHE A 296 -13.58 2.72 22.95
N ILE A 297 -12.46 3.48 23.00
CA ILE A 297 -12.06 4.47 22.00
C ILE A 297 -10.79 3.96 21.36
N ILE A 298 -10.75 3.91 20.04
CA ILE A 298 -9.59 3.44 19.28
C ILE A 298 -9.03 4.54 18.39
N LYS A 299 -7.70 4.64 18.33
CA LYS A 299 -6.96 5.54 17.44
C LYS A 299 -5.78 4.82 16.82
N ALA A 300 -5.61 4.92 15.51
CA ALA A 300 -4.45 4.41 14.81
C ALA A 300 -3.42 5.52 14.60
N GLN A 301 -2.14 5.14 14.64
CA GLN A 301 -0.98 6.01 14.39
C GLN A 301 -1.03 7.34 15.17
N ASP A 302 -1.29 7.25 16.48
CA ASP A 302 -1.37 8.43 17.33
C ASP A 302 0.01 9.05 17.56
N ASP A 303 0.19 10.30 17.13
CA ASP A 303 1.42 11.09 17.29
C ASP A 303 1.26 12.24 18.28
N SER A 304 0.26 12.14 19.15
CA SER A 304 -0.08 13.20 20.12
C SER A 304 0.90 13.34 21.28
N CYS A 305 1.72 12.31 21.54
CA CYS A 305 2.66 12.26 22.66
C CYS A 305 4.11 12.32 22.19
N SER A 306 4.96 12.98 22.96
CA SER A 306 6.42 13.00 22.79
C SER A 306 7.11 12.52 24.05
N VAL A 307 8.28 11.87 23.90
CA VAL A 307 9.07 11.33 25.02
C VAL A 307 9.45 12.43 26.01
N PHE A 308 9.88 13.58 25.48
CA PHE A 308 10.28 14.73 26.31
C PHE A 308 9.19 15.80 26.31
N SER A 309 8.98 16.44 27.48
CA SER A 309 8.04 17.56 27.60
C SER A 309 8.57 18.81 26.95
N ASN A 310 9.82 19.15 27.27
CA ASN A 310 10.50 20.33 26.79
C ASN A 310 11.91 19.95 26.36
N VAL A 311 12.34 20.51 25.24
CA VAL A 311 13.72 20.44 24.76
C VAL A 311 14.20 21.87 24.63
N THR A 312 15.34 22.21 25.21
CA THR A 312 15.94 23.54 25.11
C THR A 312 17.23 23.50 24.32
N LEU A 313 17.37 24.42 23.38
CA LEU A 313 18.63 24.68 22.66
C LEU A 313 18.99 26.13 22.88
N ASN A 314 20.11 26.39 23.56
CA ASN A 314 20.62 27.75 23.89
C ASN A 314 19.47 28.62 24.48
N ASP A 315 18.79 28.12 25.52
CA ASP A 315 17.66 28.74 26.22
C ASP A 315 16.37 28.95 25.36
N THR A 316 16.36 28.45 24.13
CA THR A 316 15.16 28.48 23.29
C THR A 316 14.41 27.15 23.45
N GLU A 317 13.15 27.21 23.86
CA GLU A 317 12.30 26.01 23.96
C GLU A 317 11.89 25.50 22.56
N ILE A 318 12.14 24.20 22.33
CA ILE A 318 11.72 23.47 21.14
C ILE A 318 10.71 22.41 21.60
N ASN A 319 9.45 22.58 21.22
CA ASN A 319 8.39 21.67 21.60
C ASN A 319 8.19 20.57 20.53
N ASN A 320 7.60 19.44 20.95
CA ASN A 320 7.20 18.32 20.07
C ASN A 320 8.33 17.56 19.34
N MET A 321 9.52 17.54 19.90
CA MET A 321 10.59 16.65 19.43
C MET A 321 10.40 15.24 20.00
N PHE A 322 10.90 14.24 19.25
CA PHE A 322 10.87 12.82 19.65
C PHE A 322 9.46 12.30 19.96
N LYS A 323 8.53 12.57 19.03
CA LYS A 323 7.17 12.01 19.09
C LYS A 323 7.21 10.49 19.06
N VAL A 324 6.36 9.87 19.89
CA VAL A 324 6.09 8.43 19.80
C VAL A 324 4.85 8.22 18.92
N LYS A 325 4.88 7.16 18.13
CA LYS A 325 3.79 6.84 17.19
C LYS A 325 3.49 5.34 17.23
N PRO A 326 2.76 4.88 18.26
CA PRO A 326 2.29 3.49 18.27
C PRO A 326 1.28 3.24 17.15
N ASP A 327 1.27 2.02 16.62
CA ASP A 327 0.38 1.64 15.52
C ASP A 327 -1.08 1.83 15.93
N ILE A 328 -1.46 1.36 17.12
CA ILE A 328 -2.85 1.40 17.59
C ILE A 328 -2.88 1.67 19.08
N ILE A 329 -3.80 2.55 19.49
CA ILE A 329 -4.13 2.82 20.88
C ILE A 329 -5.60 2.54 21.11
N ILE A 330 -5.89 1.79 22.16
CA ILE A 330 -7.26 1.51 22.62
C ILE A 330 -7.41 2.02 24.05
N LYS A 331 -8.38 2.87 24.29
CA LYS A 331 -8.71 3.41 25.62
C LYS A 331 -10.01 2.81 26.11
N ASN A 332 -9.99 2.18 27.27
CA ASN A 332 -11.20 1.73 27.94
C ASN A 332 -11.86 2.93 28.64
N LYS A 333 -13.14 3.15 28.35
CA LYS A 333 -13.89 4.30 28.86
C LYS A 333 -14.23 4.17 30.36
N GLU A 334 -14.40 2.95 30.85
CA GLU A 334 -14.78 2.63 32.22
C GLU A 334 -13.57 2.54 33.14
N THR A 335 -12.64 1.63 32.82
CA THR A 335 -11.46 1.36 33.68
C THR A 335 -10.39 2.44 33.59
N LYS A 336 -10.47 3.33 32.60
CA LYS A 336 -9.46 4.36 32.32
C LYS A 336 -8.06 3.75 32.02
N GLU A 337 -8.03 2.59 31.43
CA GLU A 337 -6.79 1.94 30.97
C GLU A 337 -6.53 2.25 29.49
N ILE A 338 -5.25 2.37 29.15
CA ILE A 338 -4.78 2.47 27.77
C ILE A 338 -4.07 1.16 27.43
N PHE A 339 -4.45 0.57 26.32
CA PHE A 339 -3.76 -0.56 25.70
C PHE A 339 -3.03 -0.05 24.46
N ILE A 340 -1.72 -0.27 24.41
CA ILE A 340 -0.87 0.08 23.27
C ILE A 340 -0.61 -1.19 22.49
N LEU A 341 -0.92 -1.17 21.19
CA LEU A 341 -0.71 -2.30 20.29
C LEU A 341 0.24 -1.86 19.18
N ASP A 342 1.19 -2.72 18.87
CA ASP A 342 2.13 -2.54 17.78
C ASP A 342 2.21 -3.84 16.98
N THR A 343 2.25 -3.74 15.67
CA THR A 343 2.18 -4.88 14.75
C THR A 343 3.56 -5.17 14.17
N LYS A 344 3.91 -6.45 14.07
CA LYS A 344 5.21 -6.86 13.54
C LYS A 344 5.08 -7.95 12.48
N TRP A 345 5.49 -7.64 11.25
CA TRP A 345 5.54 -8.62 10.17
C TRP A 345 6.80 -9.49 10.27
N LYS A 346 6.87 -10.33 11.33
CA LYS A 346 7.99 -11.24 11.62
C LYS A 346 7.47 -12.65 11.92
N VAL A 347 8.29 -13.67 11.63
CA VAL A 347 8.01 -15.06 11.99
C VAL A 347 8.73 -15.36 13.29
N LEU A 348 7.95 -15.64 14.36
CA LEU A 348 8.48 -16.09 15.63
C LEU A 348 8.69 -17.62 15.63
N ASN A 349 9.52 -18.13 16.53
CA ASN A 349 9.88 -19.55 16.62
C ASN A 349 9.91 -20.01 18.07
N LYS A 350 9.11 -21.03 18.42
CA LYS A 350 9.03 -21.62 19.76
C LYS A 350 10.35 -22.25 20.23
N SER A 351 11.15 -22.73 19.28
CA SER A 351 12.44 -23.39 19.58
C SER A 351 13.60 -22.44 19.86
N ASP A 352 13.37 -21.12 19.70
CA ASP A 352 14.38 -20.10 19.98
C ASP A 352 14.23 -19.60 21.42
N GLU A 353 15.34 -19.42 22.16
CA GLU A 353 15.31 -18.98 23.56
C GLU A 353 14.53 -17.69 23.79
N LYS A 354 14.56 -16.76 22.82
CA LYS A 354 13.87 -15.46 22.85
C LYS A 354 12.70 -15.41 21.86
N PHE A 355 12.25 -16.56 21.37
CA PHE A 355 11.19 -16.68 20.36
C PHE A 355 11.46 -15.86 19.09
N LYS A 356 12.68 -15.35 18.86
CA LYS A 356 13.08 -14.35 17.85
C LYS A 356 12.46 -12.97 18.04
N ILE A 357 12.00 -12.63 19.22
CA ILE A 357 11.57 -11.26 19.56
C ILE A 357 12.82 -10.40 19.68
N SER A 358 12.85 -9.23 19.03
CA SER A 358 13.98 -8.31 19.11
C SER A 358 13.92 -7.46 20.37
N LEU A 359 15.08 -7.11 20.92
CA LEU A 359 15.17 -6.16 22.04
C LEU A 359 14.65 -4.77 21.65
N GLU A 360 14.81 -4.38 20.39
CA GLU A 360 14.29 -3.12 19.85
C GLU A 360 12.76 -3.05 19.95
N ASP A 361 12.05 -4.15 19.61
CA ASP A 361 10.60 -4.21 19.73
C ASP A 361 10.19 -4.03 21.22
N ILE A 362 10.92 -4.65 22.14
CA ILE A 362 10.67 -4.52 23.60
C ILE A 362 10.92 -3.09 24.08
N TYR A 363 12.04 -2.48 23.70
CA TYR A 363 12.37 -1.10 24.10
C TYR A 363 11.39 -0.09 23.53
N GLN A 364 10.91 -0.30 22.30
CA GLN A 364 9.87 0.51 21.68
C GLN A 364 8.59 0.47 22.52
N MET A 365 8.13 -0.71 22.91
CA MET A 365 6.93 -0.86 23.74
C MET A 365 7.08 -0.22 25.12
N LEU A 366 8.24 -0.38 25.77
CA LEU A 366 8.54 0.27 27.04
C LEU A 366 8.51 1.80 26.93
N ALA A 367 9.10 2.35 25.86
CA ALA A 367 9.08 3.79 25.61
C ALA A 367 7.66 4.32 25.40
N TYR A 368 6.82 3.58 24.65
CA TYR A 368 5.42 3.95 24.45
C TYR A 368 4.65 3.96 25.78
N VAL A 369 4.70 2.87 26.53
CA VAL A 369 3.98 2.75 27.81
C VAL A 369 4.39 3.85 28.77
N LYS A 370 5.71 4.09 28.94
CA LYS A 370 6.20 5.15 29.79
C LYS A 370 5.69 6.53 29.35
N THR A 371 5.79 6.84 28.06
CA THR A 371 5.38 8.14 27.53
C THR A 371 3.87 8.38 27.74
N TYR A 372 3.04 7.36 27.50
CA TYR A 372 1.60 7.50 27.69
C TYR A 372 1.20 7.58 29.16
N ASN A 373 1.90 6.90 30.07
CA ASN A 373 1.68 7.07 31.51
C ASN A 373 2.04 8.48 32.00
N ASP A 374 3.20 9.00 31.56
CA ASP A 374 3.67 10.31 31.98
C ASP A 374 2.80 11.46 31.44
N ARG A 375 2.13 11.26 30.30
CA ARG A 375 1.34 12.30 29.61
C ARG A 375 -0.16 12.21 29.82
N SER A 376 -0.69 11.04 30.15
CA SER A 376 -2.13 10.84 30.34
C SER A 376 -2.54 11.18 31.77
N LYS A 377 -3.23 12.32 31.96
CA LYS A 377 -3.72 12.73 33.28
C LYS A 377 -4.82 11.82 33.85
N ASN A 378 -5.61 11.18 32.98
CA ASN A 378 -6.83 10.45 33.35
C ASN A 378 -6.81 8.97 32.99
N TYR A 379 -5.73 8.46 32.43
CA TYR A 379 -5.61 7.08 31.98
C TYR A 379 -4.27 6.48 32.45
N THR A 380 -4.29 5.20 32.77
CA THR A 380 -3.09 4.42 33.10
C THR A 380 -2.73 3.51 31.94
N CYS A 381 -1.44 3.34 31.66
CA CYS A 381 -0.94 2.45 30.65
C CYS A 381 0.08 1.49 31.26
N GLU A 382 -0.34 0.27 31.60
CA GLU A 382 0.52 -0.75 32.21
C GLU A 382 0.70 -1.95 31.28
N LYS A 383 -0.08 -2.05 30.19
CA LYS A 383 -0.08 -3.18 29.29
C LYS A 383 0.16 -2.76 27.85
N ALA A 384 0.99 -3.54 27.19
CA ALA A 384 1.25 -3.41 25.77
C ALA A 384 1.12 -4.76 25.07
N TYR A 385 0.85 -4.71 23.78
CA TYR A 385 0.59 -5.87 22.94
C TYR A 385 1.40 -5.80 21.66
N LEU A 386 2.20 -6.84 21.39
CA LEU A 386 2.81 -7.04 20.08
C LEU A 386 1.98 -8.07 19.31
N ILE A 387 1.53 -7.69 18.13
CA ILE A 387 0.70 -8.51 17.26
C ILE A 387 1.55 -9.06 16.11
N TYR A 388 1.66 -10.38 16.05
CA TYR A 388 2.37 -11.10 14.99
C TYR A 388 1.41 -11.92 14.14
N PRO A 389 1.72 -12.20 12.87
CA PRO A 389 0.95 -13.15 12.08
C PRO A 389 1.18 -14.58 12.60
N ALA A 390 0.08 -15.33 12.74
CA ALA A 390 0.12 -16.75 13.10
C ALA A 390 0.66 -17.58 11.93
N THR A 391 1.41 -18.66 12.26
CA THR A 391 1.95 -19.58 11.27
C THR A 391 1.76 -21.02 11.74
N ASN A 392 0.95 -21.80 11.05
CA ASN A 392 0.64 -23.19 11.48
C ASN A 392 1.55 -24.25 10.84
N ARG A 393 2.72 -23.87 10.31
CA ARG A 393 3.52 -24.72 9.42
C ARG A 393 4.41 -25.78 10.06
N ARG A 394 4.80 -25.60 11.33
CA ARG A 394 5.76 -26.48 12.02
C ARG A 394 5.41 -26.57 13.50
N GLU A 395 5.86 -27.61 14.17
CA GLU A 395 5.74 -27.73 15.64
C GLU A 395 6.35 -26.54 16.39
N SER A 396 7.37 -25.91 15.80
CA SER A 396 8.00 -24.70 16.35
C SER A 396 7.28 -23.38 15.99
N SER A 397 6.13 -23.43 15.31
CA SER A 397 5.35 -22.27 14.90
C SER A 397 4.32 -21.89 15.97
N PHE A 398 3.90 -20.61 15.94
CA PHE A 398 2.85 -20.10 16.80
C PHE A 398 1.52 -20.06 16.07
N SER A 399 0.47 -20.59 16.72
CA SER A 399 -0.93 -20.47 16.29
C SER A 399 -1.58 -19.23 16.88
N SER A 400 -2.78 -18.87 16.43
CA SER A 400 -3.54 -17.76 17.01
C SER A 400 -4.02 -18.01 18.45
N GLU A 401 -4.01 -19.26 18.91
CA GLU A 401 -4.36 -19.61 20.28
C GLU A 401 -3.19 -19.43 21.27
N ASP A 402 -1.96 -19.40 20.77
CA ASP A 402 -0.76 -19.21 21.57
C ASP A 402 -0.71 -17.78 22.13
N LYS A 403 -0.25 -17.63 23.36
CA LYS A 403 -0.05 -16.34 24.03
C LYS A 403 1.24 -16.39 24.83
N ILE A 404 2.06 -15.33 24.70
CA ILE A 404 3.27 -15.17 25.50
C ILE A 404 3.10 -13.91 26.34
N LYS A 405 3.43 -13.98 27.62
CA LYS A 405 3.35 -12.85 28.55
C LYS A 405 4.70 -12.63 29.23
N PHE A 406 5.18 -11.41 29.14
CA PHE A 406 6.32 -10.92 29.89
C PHE A 406 5.83 -9.93 30.93
N LYS A 407 6.13 -10.17 32.20
CA LYS A 407 5.62 -9.34 33.29
C LYS A 407 6.73 -8.82 34.17
N THR A 408 6.65 -7.55 34.50
CA THR A 408 7.42 -6.89 35.57
C THR A 408 6.43 -6.37 36.60
N ASN A 409 6.92 -5.77 37.71
CA ASN A 409 6.06 -5.20 38.74
C ASN A 409 5.15 -4.05 38.25
N LYS A 410 5.51 -3.37 37.14
CA LYS A 410 4.83 -2.18 36.63
C LYS A 410 4.40 -2.27 35.15
N PHE A 411 4.74 -3.36 34.47
CA PHE A 411 4.53 -3.47 33.02
C PHE A 411 4.27 -4.92 32.63
N GLU A 412 3.29 -5.13 31.78
CA GLU A 412 2.98 -6.41 31.14
C GLU A 412 3.04 -6.25 29.62
N LEU A 413 3.88 -7.03 28.96
CA LEU A 413 3.94 -7.16 27.52
C LEU A 413 3.32 -8.48 27.09
N ASN A 414 2.28 -8.40 26.29
CA ASN A 414 1.56 -9.54 25.74
C ASN A 414 1.91 -9.71 24.25
N ILE A 415 2.24 -10.93 23.85
CA ILE A 415 2.43 -11.31 22.46
C ILE A 415 1.19 -12.05 21.99
N CYS A 416 0.58 -11.57 20.93
CA CYS A 416 -0.61 -12.14 20.32
C CYS A 416 -0.35 -12.52 18.87
N PHE A 417 -1.02 -13.55 18.41
CA PHE A 417 -0.90 -14.06 17.06
C PHE A 417 -2.25 -13.97 16.35
N VAL A 418 -2.24 -13.54 15.09
CA VAL A 418 -3.46 -13.38 14.29
C VAL A 418 -3.36 -14.20 13.02
N ASN A 419 -4.35 -15.05 12.78
CA ASN A 419 -4.45 -15.87 11.59
C ASN A 419 -5.02 -15.05 10.42
N LEU A 420 -4.26 -14.96 9.35
CA LEU A 420 -4.61 -14.18 8.17
C LEU A 420 -5.28 -14.98 7.05
N SER A 421 -5.58 -16.27 7.25
CA SER A 421 -6.08 -17.16 6.19
C SER A 421 -7.45 -16.79 5.65
N SER A 422 -8.29 -16.15 6.44
CA SER A 422 -9.56 -15.60 6.02
C SER A 422 -9.95 -14.37 6.84
N GLU A 423 -10.87 -13.56 6.33
CA GLU A 423 -11.39 -12.41 7.05
C GLU A 423 -12.04 -12.82 8.38
N LYS A 424 -12.83 -13.89 8.37
CA LYS A 424 -13.52 -14.42 9.55
C LYS A 424 -12.57 -14.89 10.65
N THR A 425 -11.48 -15.59 10.29
CA THR A 425 -10.48 -16.04 11.27
C THR A 425 -9.75 -14.84 11.87
N THR A 426 -9.36 -13.87 11.05
CA THR A 426 -8.71 -12.63 11.51
C THR A 426 -9.63 -11.86 12.48
N GLU A 427 -10.90 -11.69 12.14
CA GLU A 427 -11.87 -10.98 13.00
C GLU A 427 -12.09 -11.71 14.34
N LYS A 428 -12.20 -13.04 14.32
CA LYS A 428 -12.31 -13.85 15.53
C LYS A 428 -11.14 -13.61 16.46
N ASP A 429 -9.90 -13.72 15.96
CA ASP A 429 -8.69 -13.56 16.76
C ASP A 429 -8.59 -12.14 17.35
N LEU A 430 -8.96 -11.11 16.57
CA LEU A 430 -8.98 -9.71 17.04
C LEU A 430 -10.07 -9.47 18.09
N ILE A 431 -11.25 -10.06 17.95
CA ILE A 431 -12.33 -10.02 18.96
C ILE A 431 -11.86 -10.68 20.25
N ASP A 432 -11.16 -11.81 20.17
CA ASP A 432 -10.63 -12.50 21.35
C ASP A 432 -9.58 -11.64 22.09
N ILE A 433 -8.78 -10.86 21.38
CA ILE A 433 -7.88 -9.87 21.97
C ILE A 433 -8.67 -8.78 22.71
N LEU A 434 -9.71 -8.19 22.08
CA LEU A 434 -10.54 -7.16 22.69
C LEU A 434 -11.34 -7.68 23.91
N ASN A 435 -11.87 -8.89 23.85
CA ASN A 435 -12.56 -9.53 24.98
C ASN A 435 -11.64 -9.71 26.20
N ASN A 436 -10.33 -9.93 26.00
CA ASN A 436 -9.40 -9.96 27.13
C ASN A 436 -9.29 -8.59 27.80
N PHE A 437 -9.38 -7.47 27.05
CA PHE A 437 -9.35 -6.11 27.62
C PHE A 437 -10.58 -5.82 28.49
N VAL A 438 -11.76 -6.33 28.11
CA VAL A 438 -13.00 -6.22 28.91
C VAL A 438 -12.91 -7.03 30.19
N LYS A 439 -12.56 -8.33 30.10
CA LYS A 439 -12.46 -9.25 31.26
C LYS A 439 -11.43 -8.80 32.29
N GLU A 440 -10.34 -8.22 31.86
CA GLU A 440 -9.31 -7.68 32.75
C GLU A 440 -9.79 -6.40 33.45
N GLY A 441 -10.60 -5.58 32.78
CA GLY A 441 -11.26 -4.43 33.39
C GLY A 441 -12.18 -4.81 34.56
N GLU A 442 -13.04 -5.82 34.37
CA GLU A 442 -13.95 -6.28 35.44
C GLU A 442 -13.19 -6.85 36.65
N LYS A 443 -12.04 -7.51 36.46
CA LYS A 443 -11.20 -7.99 37.58
C LYS A 443 -10.59 -6.84 38.37
N ASN A 444 -10.11 -5.81 37.71
CA ASN A 444 -9.51 -4.63 38.35
C ASN A 444 -10.52 -3.79 39.11
N GLU A 445 -11.77 -3.70 38.63
CA GLU A 445 -12.85 -3.04 39.40
C GLU A 445 -13.20 -3.79 40.69
N LYS A 446 -13.23 -5.13 40.69
CA LYS A 446 -13.46 -5.92 41.90
C LYS A 446 -12.35 -5.74 42.94
N ILE A 447 -11.11 -5.58 42.50
CA ILE A 447 -9.96 -5.33 43.39
C ILE A 447 -9.97 -3.90 43.96
N ARG A 448 -10.45 -2.90 43.21
CA ARG A 448 -10.56 -1.51 43.68
C ARG A 448 -11.74 -1.27 44.63
N LYS A 449 -12.70 -2.18 44.68
CA LYS A 449 -13.88 -2.12 45.57
C LYS A 449 -13.70 -2.91 46.88
N ILE A 450 -12.53 -3.58 47.07
CA ILE A 450 -12.03 -4.19 48.30
C ILE A 450 -10.96 -3.28 48.91
#